data_774a9761ebd36048f37ceefb6256cfa0
#
_entry.id   774a9761ebd36048f37ceefb6256cfa0
#
_cell.length_a   1.000
_cell.length_b   1.000
_cell.length_c   1.000
_cell.angle_alpha   90.00
_cell.angle_beta   90.00
_cell.angle_gamma   90.00
#
_symmetry.space_group_name_H-M   'P 1'
#
loop_
_entity.id
_entity.type
_entity.pdbx_description
1 polymer ?
#
loop_
_entity_poly.entity_id
_entity_poly.type
_entity_poly.pdbx_seq_one_letter_code
_entity_poly.pdbx_strand_id
1 'polypeptide(L)'
;GQVLFLGGPLTYLSALRKAFRTTLNLDEEHAILPENSSCYMAFGAALHADTLAEEMTIDEALDKIVNAKATDNIVVGKPLFASREEYNAFVERHKKSDLKYEDIRTYRGDAYLGIDAGSTTTKLVLITPDGKLLYQHYCSNKGQPLDIIASKLEEIYSLATPELNIKASAVTGYGEDLIKAGLGVDYGIVETVAHYKAAAYFCPDVDFIIDIGGQDIKCFKIKNNAIDSIM
;
A
#
# COMPACT_ATOMS: atom_id res chain seq x y z
N GLY A 1 30.81 14.08 -13.61
CA GLY A 1 30.27 14.75 -12.42
C GLY A 1 30.31 13.83 -11.21
N GLN A 2 30.28 14.39 -10.03
CA GLN A 2 30.27 13.64 -8.76
C GLN A 2 28.84 13.19 -8.41
N VAL A 3 28.73 11.99 -7.84
CA VAL A 3 27.46 11.42 -7.35
C VAL A 3 27.58 11.13 -5.86
N LEU A 4 26.75 11.75 -5.05
CA LEU A 4 26.66 11.46 -3.62
C LEU A 4 25.62 10.37 -3.36
N PHE A 5 26.00 9.36 -2.61
CA PHE A 5 25.10 8.31 -2.12
C PHE A 5 24.57 8.70 -0.74
N LEU A 6 23.29 9.03 -0.67
CA LEU A 6 22.62 9.51 0.54
C LEU A 6 21.42 8.64 0.91
N GLY A 7 21.00 8.73 2.18
CA GLY A 7 19.83 8.02 2.69
C GLY A 7 20.10 6.57 3.11
N GLY A 8 19.18 6.00 3.87
CA GLY A 8 19.34 4.69 4.51
C GLY A 8 19.74 3.56 3.56
N PRO A 9 19.00 3.30 2.47
CA PRO A 9 19.33 2.20 1.56
C PRO A 9 20.73 2.30 0.99
N LEU A 10 21.15 3.47 0.49
CA LEU A 10 22.48 3.66 -0.07
C LEU A 10 23.59 3.71 0.99
N THR A 11 23.26 4.03 2.25
CA THR A 11 24.21 3.99 3.37
C THR A 11 24.51 2.54 3.78
N TYR A 12 23.49 1.69 3.90
CA TYR A 12 23.63 0.36 4.50
C TYR A 12 23.79 -0.77 3.48
N LEU A 13 23.26 -0.64 2.27
CA LEU A 13 23.30 -1.70 1.26
C LEU A 13 24.49 -1.53 0.31
N SER A 14 25.61 -2.14 0.64
CA SER A 14 26.85 -2.07 -0.17
C SER A 14 26.67 -2.65 -1.58
N ALA A 15 25.88 -3.73 -1.72
CA ALA A 15 25.57 -4.32 -3.02
C ALA A 15 24.81 -3.37 -3.93
N LEU A 16 23.86 -2.60 -3.37
CA LEU A 16 23.11 -1.59 -4.09
C LEU A 16 24.04 -0.46 -4.59
N ARG A 17 24.93 0.05 -3.73
CA ARG A 17 25.95 1.03 -4.14
C ARG A 17 26.84 0.52 -5.26
N LYS A 18 27.27 -0.76 -5.15
CA LYS A 18 28.08 -1.39 -6.21
C LYS A 18 27.33 -1.44 -7.54
N ALA A 19 26.06 -1.81 -7.51
CA ALA A 19 25.21 -1.81 -8.71
C ALA A 19 25.12 -0.41 -9.35
N PHE A 20 24.85 0.62 -8.55
CA PHE A 20 24.85 2.01 -9.05
C PHE A 20 26.17 2.44 -9.64
N ARG A 21 27.30 2.16 -8.96
CA ARG A 21 28.65 2.48 -9.48
C ARG A 21 28.89 1.82 -10.83
N THR A 22 28.55 0.54 -10.96
CA THR A 22 28.73 -0.21 -12.21
C THR A 22 27.87 0.33 -13.32
N THR A 23 26.56 0.53 -13.06
CA THR A 23 25.60 1.00 -14.06
C THR A 23 25.90 2.40 -14.56
N LEU A 24 26.32 3.29 -13.66
CA LEU A 24 26.65 4.67 -13.97
C LEU A 24 28.13 4.86 -14.38
N ASN A 25 28.91 3.78 -14.40
CA ASN A 25 30.34 3.77 -14.70
C ASN A 25 31.14 4.80 -13.88
N LEU A 26 30.91 4.78 -12.54
CA LEU A 26 31.56 5.69 -11.59
C LEU A 26 32.80 5.04 -10.98
N ASP A 27 33.92 5.77 -11.03
CA ASP A 27 35.12 5.44 -10.26
C ASP A 27 34.99 5.85 -8.77
N GLU A 28 36.06 5.66 -7.99
CA GLU A 28 36.05 5.96 -6.55
C GLU A 28 36.03 7.45 -6.25
N GLU A 29 36.57 8.26 -7.13
CA GLU A 29 36.64 9.73 -6.99
C GLU A 29 35.25 10.37 -7.23
N HIS A 30 34.45 9.75 -8.11
CA HIS A 30 33.15 10.29 -8.52
C HIS A 30 31.97 9.64 -7.77
N ALA A 31 32.18 8.53 -7.05
CA ALA A 31 31.16 7.82 -6.27
C ALA A 31 31.37 8.05 -4.76
N ILE A 32 30.78 9.11 -4.23
CA ILE A 32 31.05 9.59 -2.87
C ILE A 32 29.98 9.05 -1.90
N LEU A 33 30.42 8.36 -0.85
CA LEU A 33 29.60 8.01 0.32
C LEU A 33 30.10 8.84 1.51
N PRO A 34 29.46 9.94 1.85
CA PRO A 34 29.92 10.73 2.99
C PRO A 34 29.60 10.05 4.31
N GLU A 35 30.38 10.39 5.33
CA GLU A 35 30.11 9.95 6.70
C GLU A 35 28.70 10.43 7.11
N ASN A 36 27.96 9.60 7.86
CA ASN A 36 26.59 9.88 8.30
C ASN A 36 25.59 10.19 7.16
N SER A 37 25.82 9.63 5.97
CA SER A 37 24.99 9.87 4.79
C SER A 37 23.49 9.57 4.97
N SER A 38 23.12 8.73 5.95
CA SER A 38 21.73 8.48 6.34
C SER A 38 21.03 9.69 6.99
N CYS A 39 21.79 10.63 7.55
CA CYS A 39 21.27 11.80 8.26
C CYS A 39 21.27 13.08 7.42
N TYR A 40 21.72 13.01 6.17
CA TYR A 40 21.92 14.21 5.34
C TYR A 40 20.64 15.03 5.08
N MET A 41 19.47 14.38 5.04
CA MET A 41 18.21 15.11 4.90
C MET A 41 17.94 15.98 6.12
N ALA A 42 18.14 15.42 7.35
CA ALA A 42 17.99 16.18 8.58
C ALA A 42 19.06 17.27 8.71
N PHE A 43 20.30 16.97 8.28
CA PHE A 43 21.39 17.94 8.24
C PHE A 43 21.08 19.11 7.28
N GLY A 44 20.56 18.81 6.09
CA GLY A 44 20.13 19.83 5.15
C GLY A 44 18.99 20.70 5.69
N ALA A 45 18.02 20.08 6.38
CA ALA A 45 16.96 20.82 7.06
C ALA A 45 17.50 21.76 8.16
N ALA A 46 18.47 21.29 8.93
CA ALA A 46 19.12 22.13 9.96
C ALA A 46 19.89 23.31 9.36
N LEU A 47 20.63 23.08 8.28
CA LEU A 47 21.32 24.16 7.54
C LEU A 47 20.33 25.18 6.96
N HIS A 48 19.18 24.71 6.49
CA HIS A 48 18.16 25.63 5.94
C HIS A 48 17.46 26.41 7.04
N ALA A 49 17.25 25.79 8.22
CA ALA A 49 16.67 26.45 9.36
C ALA A 49 17.46 27.69 9.81
N ASP A 50 18.81 27.66 9.69
CA ASP A 50 19.68 28.81 9.99
C ASP A 50 19.34 30.05 9.12
N THR A 51 18.88 29.82 7.89
CA THR A 51 18.49 30.91 6.99
C THR A 51 17.10 31.49 7.26
N LEU A 52 16.26 30.76 8.03
CA LEU A 52 14.88 31.11 8.33
C LEU A 52 14.67 31.49 9.77
N ALA A 53 15.70 31.31 10.64
CA ALA A 53 15.54 31.40 12.08
C ALA A 53 15.22 32.84 12.52
N GLU A 54 14.06 33.02 13.12
CA GLU A 54 13.87 34.03 14.15
C GLU A 54 14.54 33.49 15.43
N GLU A 55 15.49 34.23 15.98
CA GLU A 55 16.10 33.87 17.25
C GLU A 55 15.01 33.81 18.34
N MET A 56 14.88 32.66 19.00
CA MET A 56 14.02 32.52 20.17
C MET A 56 14.74 31.72 21.25
N THR A 57 14.45 32.04 22.49
CA THR A 57 14.95 31.29 23.62
C THR A 57 14.27 29.94 23.76
N ILE A 58 14.89 29.01 24.49
CA ILE A 58 14.28 27.69 24.77
C ILE A 58 12.95 27.87 25.52
N ASP A 59 12.85 28.81 26.43
CA ASP A 59 11.62 29.08 27.19
C ASP A 59 10.50 29.58 26.28
N GLU A 60 10.79 30.47 25.34
CA GLU A 60 9.82 30.91 24.32
C GLU A 60 9.39 29.79 23.42
N ALA A 61 10.29 28.90 23.03
CA ALA A 61 9.96 27.72 22.22
C ALA A 61 9.06 26.76 23.00
N LEU A 62 9.36 26.50 24.27
CA LEU A 62 8.53 25.67 25.15
C LEU A 62 7.14 26.28 25.35
N ASP A 63 7.07 27.59 25.59
CA ASP A 63 5.79 28.29 25.73
C ASP A 63 4.95 28.21 24.45
N LYS A 64 5.57 28.34 23.26
CA LYS A 64 4.89 28.16 21.99
C LYS A 64 4.37 26.73 21.84
N ILE A 65 5.12 25.71 22.23
CA ILE A 65 4.70 24.30 22.14
C ILE A 65 3.55 24.01 23.10
N VAL A 66 3.69 24.44 24.37
CA VAL A 66 2.69 24.20 25.43
C VAL A 66 1.39 24.93 25.13
N ASN A 67 1.48 26.14 24.57
CA ASN A 67 0.34 26.99 24.25
C ASN A 67 -0.15 26.82 22.80
N ALA A 68 0.53 26.00 21.99
CA ALA A 68 0.10 25.68 20.63
C ALA A 68 -1.27 25.00 20.67
N LYS A 69 -2.31 25.77 20.45
CA LYS A 69 -3.62 25.19 20.15
C LYS A 69 -3.53 24.59 18.76
N ALA A 70 -3.72 23.29 18.66
CA ALA A 70 -3.68 22.53 17.41
C ALA A 70 -4.73 22.99 16.36
N THR A 71 -5.39 24.14 16.59
CA THR A 71 -6.61 24.54 15.90
C THR A 71 -6.49 25.77 15.02
N ASP A 72 -5.44 26.57 15.11
CA ASP A 72 -5.51 27.91 14.52
C ASP A 72 -5.23 27.94 13.00
N ASN A 73 -4.74 26.86 12.40
CA ASN A 73 -4.50 26.79 10.95
C ASN A 73 -5.05 25.53 10.25
N ILE A 74 -5.78 24.67 10.97
CA ILE A 74 -6.47 23.57 10.31
C ILE A 74 -7.82 24.09 9.86
N VAL A 75 -7.99 24.28 8.57
CA VAL A 75 -9.33 24.45 7.99
C VAL A 75 -10.09 23.14 8.23
N VAL A 76 -10.72 23.04 9.38
CA VAL A 76 -11.61 21.93 9.69
C VAL A 76 -12.77 22.03 8.72
N GLY A 77 -12.85 21.13 7.78
CA GLY A 77 -14.00 21.01 6.89
C GLY A 77 -15.29 20.82 7.69
N LYS A 78 -16.42 21.04 7.04
CA LYS A 78 -17.70 20.71 7.67
C LYS A 78 -17.73 19.21 8.02
N PRO A 79 -18.40 18.80 9.10
CA PRO A 79 -18.61 17.38 9.37
C PRO A 79 -19.16 16.66 8.15
N LEU A 80 -18.72 15.42 7.93
CA LEU A 80 -19.19 14.60 6.81
C LEU A 80 -20.71 14.39 6.81
N PHE A 81 -21.30 14.37 8.01
CA PHE A 81 -22.73 14.19 8.21
C PHE A 81 -23.25 15.29 9.14
N ALA A 82 -24.32 15.93 8.76
CA ALA A 82 -24.98 16.97 9.56
C ALA A 82 -25.78 16.36 10.72
N SER A 83 -26.22 15.10 10.59
CA SER A 83 -27.02 14.41 11.60
C SER A 83 -26.78 12.89 11.63
N ARG A 84 -27.31 12.24 12.66
CA ARG A 84 -27.27 10.77 12.79
C ARG A 84 -28.12 10.08 11.72
N GLU A 85 -29.21 10.70 11.33
CA GLU A 85 -30.11 10.22 10.27
C GLU A 85 -29.40 10.20 8.92
N GLU A 86 -28.63 11.25 8.60
CA GLU A 86 -27.82 11.31 7.38
C GLU A 86 -26.73 10.22 7.38
N TYR A 87 -26.04 10.03 8.50
CA TYR A 87 -25.10 8.92 8.65
C TYR A 87 -25.78 7.56 8.46
N ASN A 88 -26.95 7.33 9.06
CA ASN A 88 -27.67 6.07 8.91
C ASN A 88 -28.12 5.84 7.46
N ALA A 89 -28.59 6.87 6.78
CA ALA A 89 -28.94 6.79 5.35
C ALA A 89 -27.73 6.45 4.48
N PHE A 90 -26.56 7.01 4.80
CA PHE A 90 -25.30 6.65 4.15
C PHE A 90 -24.98 5.17 4.36
N VAL A 91 -25.04 4.67 5.60
CA VAL A 91 -24.75 3.26 5.93
C VAL A 91 -25.70 2.32 5.18
N GLU A 92 -27.03 2.60 5.22
CA GLU A 92 -28.02 1.76 4.54
C GLU A 92 -27.82 1.73 3.01
N ARG A 93 -27.41 2.88 2.41
CA ARG A 93 -27.09 2.91 1.00
C ARG A 93 -25.89 2.02 0.65
N HIS A 94 -24.86 2.03 1.51
CA HIS A 94 -23.61 1.27 1.27
C HIS A 94 -23.74 -0.23 1.56
N LYS A 95 -24.64 -0.64 2.45
CA LYS A 95 -24.96 -2.07 2.68
C LYS A 95 -25.36 -2.83 1.41
N LYS A 96 -25.86 -2.13 0.39
CA LYS A 96 -26.21 -2.74 -0.91
C LYS A 96 -24.99 -3.24 -1.68
N SER A 97 -23.81 -2.72 -1.35
CA SER A 97 -22.53 -3.09 -1.96
C SER A 97 -21.71 -4.05 -1.09
N ASP A 98 -22.29 -4.55 0.03
CA ASP A 98 -21.62 -5.51 0.89
C ASP A 98 -21.36 -6.82 0.15
N LEU A 99 -20.18 -7.39 0.40
CA LEU A 99 -19.81 -8.70 -0.11
C LEU A 99 -20.70 -9.78 0.50
N LYS A 100 -21.09 -10.75 -0.31
CA LYS A 100 -21.73 -11.97 0.20
C LYS A 100 -20.64 -12.90 0.74
N TYR A 101 -20.93 -13.55 1.84
CA TYR A 101 -20.04 -14.49 2.51
C TYR A 101 -20.60 -15.91 2.39
N GLU A 102 -19.68 -16.88 2.32
CA GLU A 102 -19.98 -18.29 2.43
C GLU A 102 -18.95 -18.94 3.38
N ASP A 103 -19.36 -19.92 4.17
CA ASP A 103 -18.47 -20.51 5.16
C ASP A 103 -17.48 -21.48 4.51
N ILE A 104 -16.20 -21.14 4.57
CA ILE A 104 -15.09 -21.95 4.06
C ILE A 104 -15.10 -23.38 4.61
N ARG A 105 -15.58 -23.59 5.84
CA ARG A 105 -15.61 -24.90 6.50
C ARG A 105 -16.66 -25.84 5.93
N THR A 106 -17.60 -25.32 5.16
CA THR A 106 -18.68 -26.08 4.53
C THR A 106 -18.67 -26.00 3.01
N TYR A 107 -17.89 -25.06 2.47
CA TYR A 107 -17.81 -24.84 1.03
C TYR A 107 -17.13 -26.01 0.31
N ARG A 108 -17.67 -26.39 -0.82
CA ARG A 108 -17.14 -27.43 -1.71
C ARG A 108 -17.14 -26.93 -3.14
N GLY A 109 -16.02 -27.06 -3.83
CA GLY A 109 -15.85 -26.64 -5.22
C GLY A 109 -14.67 -25.73 -5.45
N ASP A 110 -14.64 -25.10 -6.61
CA ASP A 110 -13.54 -24.24 -7.03
C ASP A 110 -13.55 -22.91 -6.28
N ALA A 111 -12.36 -22.41 -5.95
CA ALA A 111 -12.14 -21.12 -5.35
C ALA A 111 -10.95 -20.42 -6.02
N TYR A 112 -10.84 -19.10 -5.86
CA TYR A 112 -9.77 -18.29 -6.41
C TYR A 112 -9.11 -17.49 -5.28
N LEU A 113 -7.77 -17.54 -5.24
CA LEU A 113 -6.97 -16.83 -4.24
C LEU A 113 -6.46 -15.51 -4.85
N GLY A 114 -6.75 -14.40 -4.18
CA GLY A 114 -6.19 -13.09 -4.48
C GLY A 114 -5.28 -12.62 -3.35
N ILE A 115 -4.09 -12.10 -3.69
CA ILE A 115 -3.11 -11.58 -2.75
C ILE A 115 -2.73 -10.16 -3.19
N ASP A 116 -2.78 -9.21 -2.26
CA ASP A 116 -2.18 -7.88 -2.43
C ASP A 116 -1.03 -7.73 -1.44
N ALA A 117 0.19 -7.82 -1.94
CA ALA A 117 1.42 -7.66 -1.17
C ALA A 117 1.96 -6.23 -1.32
N GLY A 118 1.34 -5.29 -0.63
CA GLY A 118 1.76 -3.88 -0.63
C GLY A 118 3.06 -3.64 0.14
N SER A 119 3.58 -2.42 0.09
CA SER A 119 4.80 -2.01 0.79
C SER A 119 4.68 -2.08 2.32
N THR A 120 3.50 -1.81 2.86
CA THR A 120 3.26 -1.73 4.32
C THR A 120 2.24 -2.74 4.82
N THR A 121 1.34 -3.18 3.97
CA THR A 121 0.22 -4.07 4.32
C THR A 121 0.11 -5.24 3.36
N THR A 122 -0.39 -6.35 3.88
CA THR A 122 -0.71 -7.55 3.08
C THR A 122 -2.18 -7.89 3.24
N LYS A 123 -2.83 -8.20 2.14
CA LYS A 123 -4.22 -8.63 2.10
C LYS A 123 -4.32 -9.95 1.35
N LEU A 124 -5.18 -10.84 1.83
CA LEU A 124 -5.54 -12.09 1.16
C LEU A 124 -7.05 -12.19 1.11
N VAL A 125 -7.55 -12.67 -0.01
CA VAL A 125 -8.95 -13.05 -0.16
C VAL A 125 -9.05 -14.40 -0.85
N LEU A 126 -9.98 -15.23 -0.41
CA LEU A 126 -10.40 -16.43 -1.12
C LEU A 126 -11.86 -16.25 -1.51
N ILE A 127 -12.16 -16.39 -2.79
CA ILE A 127 -13.51 -16.16 -3.32
C ILE A 127 -14.02 -17.36 -4.10
N THR A 128 -15.34 -17.54 -4.12
CA THR A 128 -16.01 -18.49 -5.00
C THR A 128 -16.04 -17.98 -6.45
N PRO A 129 -16.36 -18.84 -7.46
CA PRO A 129 -16.51 -18.41 -8.85
C PRO A 129 -17.57 -17.32 -9.08
N ASP A 130 -18.58 -17.24 -8.22
CA ASP A 130 -19.63 -16.22 -8.26
C ASP A 130 -19.32 -15.01 -7.35
N GLY A 131 -18.09 -14.90 -6.83
CA GLY A 131 -17.57 -13.72 -6.13
C GLY A 131 -17.97 -13.63 -4.66
N LYS A 132 -18.47 -14.69 -4.04
CA LYS A 132 -18.68 -14.71 -2.58
C LYS A 132 -17.36 -14.89 -1.85
N LEU A 133 -17.22 -14.25 -0.71
CA LEU A 133 -16.03 -14.29 0.11
C LEU A 133 -16.03 -15.51 1.02
N LEU A 134 -15.02 -16.37 0.90
CA LEU A 134 -14.78 -17.54 1.74
C LEU A 134 -13.79 -17.21 2.89
N TYR A 135 -12.80 -16.36 2.59
CA TYR A 135 -11.77 -15.96 3.56
C TYR A 135 -11.26 -14.56 3.21
N GLN A 136 -10.93 -13.79 4.24
CA GLN A 136 -10.24 -12.51 4.08
C GLN A 136 -9.25 -12.29 5.21
N HIS A 137 -8.14 -11.66 4.88
CA HIS A 137 -7.16 -11.21 5.85
C HIS A 137 -6.57 -9.85 5.44
N TYR A 138 -6.35 -8.98 6.41
CA TYR A 138 -5.68 -7.69 6.24
C TYR A 138 -4.79 -7.44 7.46
N CYS A 139 -3.50 -7.18 7.22
CA CYS A 139 -2.58 -6.80 8.29
C CYS A 139 -1.41 -5.94 7.80
N SER A 140 -0.70 -5.32 8.75
CA SER A 140 0.63 -4.76 8.47
C SER A 140 1.62 -5.90 8.21
N ASN A 141 2.42 -5.80 7.14
CA ASN A 141 3.40 -6.82 6.78
C ASN A 141 4.74 -6.71 7.53
N LYS A 142 4.98 -5.60 8.21
CA LYS A 142 6.23 -5.34 8.95
C LYS A 142 7.51 -5.68 8.16
N GLY A 143 7.46 -5.58 6.83
CA GLY A 143 8.55 -5.95 5.94
C GLY A 143 8.72 -7.45 5.67
N GLN A 144 7.79 -8.29 6.12
CA GLN A 144 7.83 -9.76 5.98
C GLN A 144 6.56 -10.32 5.33
N PRO A 145 6.19 -9.88 4.12
CA PRO A 145 4.95 -10.31 3.49
C PRO A 145 4.90 -11.81 3.21
N LEU A 146 6.05 -12.42 2.86
CA LEU A 146 6.12 -13.85 2.52
C LEU A 146 5.69 -14.75 3.69
N ASP A 147 6.24 -14.50 4.89
CA ASP A 147 5.94 -15.29 6.08
C ASP A 147 4.48 -15.17 6.49
N ILE A 148 3.94 -13.96 6.39
CA ILE A 148 2.53 -13.70 6.68
C ILE A 148 1.63 -14.46 5.72
N ILE A 149 1.90 -14.38 4.42
CA ILE A 149 1.09 -15.06 3.40
C ILE A 149 1.17 -16.57 3.60
N ALA A 150 2.37 -17.13 3.82
CA ALA A 150 2.54 -18.56 4.10
C ALA A 150 1.70 -19.01 5.30
N SER A 151 1.79 -18.28 6.42
CA SER A 151 0.97 -18.59 7.62
C SER A 151 -0.53 -18.51 7.34
N LYS A 152 -0.98 -17.56 6.50
CA LYS A 152 -2.40 -17.44 6.16
C LYS A 152 -2.88 -18.50 5.17
N LEU A 153 -2.01 -18.98 4.30
CA LEU A 153 -2.31 -20.16 3.49
C LEU A 153 -2.46 -21.41 4.34
N GLU A 154 -1.60 -21.63 5.34
CA GLU A 154 -1.76 -22.73 6.29
C GLU A 154 -3.11 -22.63 7.02
N GLU A 155 -3.51 -21.43 7.46
CA GLU A 155 -4.82 -21.20 8.08
C GLU A 155 -5.96 -21.53 7.12
N ILE A 156 -5.93 -21.06 5.87
CA ILE A 156 -6.93 -21.37 4.84
C ILE A 156 -7.05 -22.89 4.66
N TYR A 157 -5.94 -23.60 4.50
CA TYR A 157 -5.96 -25.06 4.33
C TYR A 157 -6.45 -25.80 5.56
N SER A 158 -6.21 -25.26 6.77
CA SER A 158 -6.72 -25.86 8.02
C SER A 158 -8.24 -25.71 8.19
N LEU A 159 -8.81 -24.66 7.61
CA LEU A 159 -10.25 -24.35 7.69
C LEU A 159 -11.05 -24.99 6.54
N ALA A 160 -10.40 -25.16 5.40
CA ALA A 160 -11.04 -25.62 4.17
C ALA A 160 -11.49 -27.09 4.25
N THR A 161 -12.57 -27.41 3.54
CA THR A 161 -12.96 -28.80 3.31
C THR A 161 -11.98 -29.47 2.33
N PRO A 162 -11.83 -30.81 2.36
CA PRO A 162 -11.02 -31.52 1.37
C PRO A 162 -11.49 -31.33 -0.09
N GLU A 163 -12.74 -30.94 -0.29
CA GLU A 163 -13.36 -30.73 -1.60
C GLU A 163 -13.24 -29.26 -2.08
N LEU A 164 -12.68 -28.36 -1.26
CA LEU A 164 -12.33 -27.01 -1.72
C LEU A 164 -11.09 -27.09 -2.59
N ASN A 165 -11.18 -26.62 -3.81
CA ASN A 165 -10.09 -26.59 -4.76
C ASN A 165 -9.70 -25.15 -5.12
N ILE A 166 -8.50 -24.70 -4.73
CA ILE A 166 -7.94 -23.42 -5.19
C ILE A 166 -7.51 -23.60 -6.64
N LYS A 167 -8.37 -23.21 -7.56
CA LYS A 167 -8.21 -23.42 -9.01
C LYS A 167 -7.15 -22.50 -9.63
N ALA A 168 -7.03 -21.30 -9.12
CA ALA A 168 -6.00 -20.34 -9.53
C ALA A 168 -5.73 -19.32 -8.41
N SER A 169 -4.53 -18.76 -8.46
CA SER A 169 -4.04 -17.76 -7.54
C SER A 169 -3.41 -16.59 -8.29
N ALA A 170 -3.61 -15.38 -7.76
CA ALA A 170 -3.01 -14.18 -8.33
C ALA A 170 -2.46 -13.28 -7.22
N VAL A 171 -1.36 -12.60 -7.51
CA VAL A 171 -0.75 -11.63 -6.62
C VAL A 171 -0.56 -10.30 -7.32
N THR A 172 -0.70 -9.22 -6.57
CA THR A 172 -0.45 -7.84 -6.99
C THR A 172 0.32 -7.07 -5.92
N GLY A 173 0.76 -5.86 -6.23
CA GLY A 173 1.48 -4.97 -5.33
C GLY A 173 3.00 -5.10 -5.42
N TYR A 174 3.71 -4.33 -4.60
CA TYR A 174 5.19 -4.25 -4.62
C TYR A 174 5.90 -5.60 -4.41
N GLY A 175 5.28 -6.53 -3.68
CA GLY A 175 5.81 -7.86 -3.41
C GLY A 175 5.50 -8.90 -4.48
N GLU A 176 4.89 -8.53 -5.61
CA GLU A 176 4.39 -9.45 -6.63
C GLU A 176 5.40 -10.51 -7.04
N ASP A 177 6.57 -10.09 -7.52
CA ASP A 177 7.61 -11.01 -8.00
C ASP A 177 8.12 -11.94 -6.90
N LEU A 178 8.33 -11.40 -5.69
CA LEU A 178 8.81 -12.17 -4.55
C LEU A 178 7.80 -13.25 -4.14
N ILE A 179 6.54 -12.89 -4.02
CA ILE A 179 5.48 -13.80 -3.59
C ILE A 179 5.19 -14.85 -4.66
N LYS A 180 5.16 -14.44 -5.93
CA LYS A 180 4.99 -15.36 -7.06
C LYS A 180 6.10 -16.41 -7.09
N ALA A 181 7.35 -15.98 -6.96
CA ALA A 181 8.50 -16.90 -6.97
C ALA A 181 8.57 -17.77 -5.70
N GLY A 182 8.29 -17.19 -4.52
CA GLY A 182 8.45 -17.86 -3.23
C GLY A 182 7.33 -18.86 -2.91
N LEU A 183 6.11 -18.59 -3.33
CA LEU A 183 4.93 -19.41 -3.01
C LEU A 183 4.31 -20.11 -4.24
N GLY A 184 4.88 -19.93 -5.43
CA GLY A 184 4.37 -20.57 -6.64
C GLY A 184 3.00 -20.07 -7.07
N VAL A 185 2.69 -18.77 -6.83
CA VAL A 185 1.44 -18.14 -7.27
C VAL A 185 1.37 -18.11 -8.79
N ASP A 186 0.22 -18.46 -9.37
CA ASP A 186 0.06 -18.66 -10.82
C ASP A 186 0.29 -17.36 -11.62
N TYR A 187 -0.29 -16.25 -11.17
CA TYR A 187 -0.29 -15.00 -11.92
C TYR A 187 0.16 -13.82 -11.09
N GLY A 188 1.03 -12.98 -11.67
CA GLY A 188 1.27 -11.62 -11.23
C GLY A 188 0.34 -10.67 -12.00
N ILE A 189 -0.30 -9.75 -11.31
CA ILE A 189 -1.28 -8.81 -11.89
C ILE A 189 -0.88 -7.39 -11.53
N VAL A 190 -0.74 -6.54 -12.52
CA VAL A 190 -0.47 -5.11 -12.28
C VAL A 190 -1.60 -4.50 -11.43
N GLU A 191 -1.23 -3.76 -10.40
CA GLU A 191 -2.14 -3.20 -9.39
C GLU A 191 -3.33 -2.44 -10.01
N THR A 192 -3.08 -1.60 -11.02
CA THR A 192 -4.14 -0.85 -11.71
C THR A 192 -5.15 -1.75 -12.42
N VAL A 193 -4.69 -2.89 -12.96
CA VAL A 193 -5.58 -3.89 -13.59
C VAL A 193 -6.42 -4.61 -12.54
N ALA A 194 -5.82 -4.95 -11.38
CA ALA A 194 -6.54 -5.55 -10.26
C ALA A 194 -7.64 -4.61 -9.73
N HIS A 195 -7.32 -3.32 -9.51
CA HIS A 195 -8.29 -2.30 -9.12
C HIS A 195 -9.44 -2.17 -10.12
N TYR A 196 -9.11 -2.06 -11.42
CA TYR A 196 -10.15 -1.95 -12.44
C TYR A 196 -11.07 -3.17 -12.47
N LYS A 197 -10.52 -4.38 -12.37
CA LYS A 197 -11.32 -5.61 -12.37
C LYS A 197 -12.28 -5.67 -11.18
N ALA A 198 -11.82 -5.27 -9.99
CA ALA A 198 -12.66 -5.19 -8.80
C ALA A 198 -13.74 -4.11 -8.96
N ALA A 199 -13.38 -2.91 -9.40
CA ALA A 199 -14.32 -1.83 -9.62
C ALA A 199 -15.41 -2.19 -10.64
N ALA A 200 -15.04 -2.79 -11.77
CA ALA A 200 -15.99 -3.23 -12.81
C ALA A 200 -16.92 -4.37 -12.36
N TYR A 201 -16.46 -5.22 -11.41
CA TYR A 201 -17.31 -6.25 -10.82
C TYR A 201 -18.47 -5.64 -10.01
N PHE A 202 -18.19 -4.59 -9.21
CA PHE A 202 -19.21 -3.93 -8.40
C PHE A 202 -20.00 -2.85 -9.17
N CYS A 203 -19.37 -2.20 -10.13
CA CYS A 203 -19.92 -1.13 -10.94
C CYS A 203 -19.51 -1.36 -12.41
N PRO A 204 -20.26 -2.16 -13.18
CA PRO A 204 -19.91 -2.50 -14.57
C PRO A 204 -19.72 -1.29 -15.49
N ASP A 205 -20.42 -0.19 -15.21
CA ASP A 205 -20.35 1.07 -15.97
C ASP A 205 -19.39 2.09 -15.37
N VAL A 206 -18.42 1.65 -14.53
CA VAL A 206 -17.43 2.55 -13.95
C VAL A 206 -16.62 3.25 -15.04
N ASP A 207 -16.55 4.58 -15.00
CA ASP A 207 -15.81 5.42 -15.96
C ASP A 207 -14.61 6.14 -15.33
N PHE A 208 -14.56 6.21 -14.00
CA PHE A 208 -13.47 6.82 -13.26
C PHE A 208 -13.23 6.14 -11.91
N ILE A 209 -11.96 5.86 -11.60
CA ILE A 209 -11.55 5.25 -10.34
C ILE A 209 -10.54 6.17 -9.65
N ILE A 210 -10.74 6.44 -8.38
CA ILE A 210 -9.77 7.11 -7.51
C ILE A 210 -9.29 6.08 -6.50
N ASP A 211 -8.01 5.76 -6.57
CA ASP A 211 -7.33 4.90 -5.63
C ASP A 211 -6.50 5.76 -4.67
N ILE A 212 -6.81 5.68 -3.38
CA ILE A 212 -6.13 6.43 -2.33
C ILE A 212 -5.40 5.43 -1.44
N GLY A 213 -4.12 5.25 -1.73
CA GLY A 213 -3.22 4.38 -0.97
C GLY A 213 -2.62 5.06 0.26
N GLY A 214 -1.76 4.32 0.95
CA GLY A 214 -1.04 4.84 2.12
C GLY A 214 0.11 5.81 1.77
N GLN A 215 0.60 5.78 0.54
CA GLN A 215 1.76 6.56 0.09
C GLN A 215 1.51 7.35 -1.19
N ASP A 216 0.53 6.95 -1.98
CA ASP A 216 0.21 7.58 -3.26
C ASP A 216 -1.29 7.66 -3.51
N ILE A 217 -1.66 8.48 -4.47
CA ILE A 217 -3.02 8.59 -5.01
C ILE A 217 -2.90 8.39 -6.51
N LYS A 218 -3.74 7.51 -7.06
CA LYS A 218 -3.84 7.26 -8.49
C LYS A 218 -5.27 7.46 -8.95
N CYS A 219 -5.42 8.02 -10.13
CA CYS A 219 -6.72 8.14 -10.77
C CYS A 219 -6.68 7.44 -12.13
N PHE A 220 -7.69 6.63 -12.41
CA PHE A 220 -7.82 5.95 -13.70
C PHE A 220 -9.09 6.38 -14.40
N LYS A 221 -8.95 6.79 -15.66
CA LYS A 221 -10.09 6.98 -16.54
C LYS A 221 -10.36 5.70 -17.30
N ILE A 222 -11.59 5.25 -17.28
CA ILE A 222 -12.04 4.04 -17.97
C ILE A 222 -12.83 4.46 -19.23
N LYS A 223 -12.54 3.82 -20.35
CA LYS A 223 -13.24 4.03 -21.60
C LYS A 223 -13.29 2.72 -22.39
N ASN A 224 -14.46 2.40 -22.94
CA ASN A 224 -14.66 1.16 -23.70
C ASN A 224 -14.21 -0.10 -22.93
N ASN A 225 -14.51 -0.18 -21.64
CA ASN A 225 -14.13 -1.27 -20.74
C ASN A 225 -12.62 -1.52 -20.64
N ALA A 226 -11.82 -0.47 -20.78
CA ALA A 226 -10.37 -0.50 -20.65
C ALA A 226 -9.86 0.76 -19.93
N ILE A 227 -8.67 0.66 -19.32
CA ILE A 227 -7.99 1.81 -18.75
C ILE A 227 -7.48 2.69 -19.90
N ASP A 228 -8.04 3.90 -20.01
CA ASP A 228 -7.71 4.87 -21.07
C ASP A 228 -6.50 5.72 -20.66
N SER A 229 -6.47 6.17 -19.41
CA SER A 229 -5.35 6.96 -18.86
C SER A 229 -5.23 6.80 -17.34
N ILE A 230 -4.00 7.01 -16.86
CA ILE A 230 -3.63 6.99 -15.43
C ILE A 230 -3.02 8.35 -15.10
N MET A 231 -3.43 8.94 -13.98
CA MET A 231 -2.93 10.23 -13.47
C MET A 231 -2.44 10.06 -12.03
#